data_22e46870ee0bffc7a37c6e9d4b6175c0
#
_entry.id   22e46870ee0bffc7a37c6e9d4b6175c0
#
_cell.length_a   1.000
_cell.length_b   1.000
_cell.length_c   1.000
_cell.angle_alpha   90.00
_cell.angle_beta   90.00
_cell.angle_gamma   90.00
#
_symmetry.space_group_name_H-M   'P 1'
#
loop_
_entity.id
_entity.type
_entity.pdbx_description
1 polymer ?
#
loop_
_entity_poly.entity_id
_entity_poly.type
_entity_poly.pdbx_seq_one_letter_code
_entity_poly.pdbx_strand_id
1 'polypeptide(L)'
;MKVFKAGAAAAVAAVLALTATACGGSSDKASGDGGASGGAKDKIVIGIKFDQPGLGLKTPDGKFTGFDVDVATYVAKELGYQPDQIEFKQAVSAERENLIANGDVKLVVASYTINDKRKAKVDFAGPYFLAHQDLLVRADESSITKAEDLNKKKLCSVTGSTSAQNVKTKLAPEADLLEQGGYSECLTGLENKKVDALTTDNSILAGYAAQEKNKGKFKLTGLKLSDEPYGIGLKKGDKDLQTKVNAALKKMVEDGSWQKAVDANFGPANYKSEPAPQITEGS
;
A
#
# COMPACT_ATOMS: atom_id res chain seq x y z
N MET A 1 30.38 51.98 23.39
CA MET A 1 31.00 53.19 22.84
C MET A 1 30.74 53.24 21.32
N LYS A 2 30.09 54.33 20.89
CA LYS A 2 29.99 54.92 19.54
C LYS A 2 29.28 54.07 18.46
N VAL A 3 28.04 54.27 18.02
CA VAL A 3 27.28 55.49 17.61
C VAL A 3 27.41 55.78 16.09
N PHE A 4 26.21 55.72 15.39
CA PHE A 4 25.68 56.52 14.26
C PHE A 4 26.29 56.35 12.87
N LYS A 5 25.51 56.37 11.76
CA LYS A 5 24.47 57.26 11.16
C LYS A 5 23.89 56.58 9.93
N ALA A 6 22.65 56.46 9.63
CA ALA A 6 21.63 57.37 9.14
C ALA A 6 21.95 58.14 7.82
N GLY A 7 21.08 58.00 6.84
CA GLY A 7 20.95 58.82 5.62
C GLY A 7 20.06 58.06 4.61
N ALA A 8 18.82 58.33 4.47
CA ALA A 8 17.97 59.36 3.88
C ALA A 8 17.74 59.20 2.37
N ALA A 9 16.54 58.81 2.07
CA ALA A 9 15.50 59.21 1.12
C ALA A 9 15.84 59.94 -0.19
N ALA A 10 15.20 59.45 -1.27
CA ALA A 10 14.58 60.34 -2.29
C ALA A 10 13.49 59.56 -3.07
N ALA A 11 12.28 60.05 -2.99
CA ALA A 11 11.12 59.71 -3.80
C ALA A 11 11.11 60.51 -5.09
N VAL A 12 10.65 59.94 -6.21
CA VAL A 12 10.08 60.69 -7.34
C VAL A 12 8.88 59.94 -7.89
N ALA A 13 7.81 60.72 -8.04
CA ALA A 13 6.46 60.33 -8.39
C ALA A 13 6.17 60.36 -9.89
N ALA A 14 5.14 59.64 -10.26
CA ALA A 14 4.08 59.86 -11.26
C ALA A 14 4.45 59.93 -12.78
N VAL A 15 3.68 59.21 -13.57
CA VAL A 15 2.66 59.78 -14.49
C VAL A 15 1.73 58.66 -15.02
N LEU A 16 0.43 58.90 -14.87
CA LEU A 16 -0.69 58.21 -15.52
C LEU A 16 -0.73 58.50 -17.04
N ALA A 17 -1.15 57.50 -17.82
CA ALA A 17 -1.87 57.74 -19.07
C ALA A 17 -2.93 56.65 -19.30
N LEU A 18 -4.18 57.04 -19.07
CA LEU A 18 -5.39 56.35 -19.56
C LEU A 18 -5.57 56.66 -21.05
N THR A 19 -5.83 55.66 -21.88
CA THR A 19 -6.63 55.83 -23.09
C THR A 19 -7.64 54.68 -23.21
N ALA A 20 -8.88 55.03 -22.98
CA ALA A 20 -10.03 54.27 -23.39
C ALA A 20 -10.37 54.61 -24.85
N THR A 21 -10.64 53.60 -25.67
CA THR A 21 -11.46 53.75 -26.88
C THR A 21 -12.41 52.57 -26.98
N ALA A 22 -13.68 52.92 -26.98
CA ALA A 22 -14.81 52.01 -27.17
C ALA A 22 -15.26 52.04 -28.66
N CYS A 23 -16.11 51.05 -29.00
CA CYS A 23 -17.05 50.90 -30.14
C CYS A 23 -16.56 49.98 -31.26
N GLY A 24 -17.29 48.92 -31.44
CA GLY A 24 -18.44 48.72 -32.23
C GLY A 24 -18.49 47.43 -33.01
N GLY A 25 -19.42 46.58 -32.79
CA GLY A 25 -20.24 46.01 -33.84
C GLY A 25 -19.88 44.66 -34.48
N SER A 26 -20.83 43.77 -34.31
CA SER A 26 -21.31 42.77 -35.29
C SER A 26 -20.82 41.32 -35.16
N SER A 27 -21.81 40.52 -34.90
CA SER A 27 -22.03 39.08 -34.97
C SER A 27 -21.27 38.35 -36.08
N ASP A 28 -20.55 37.30 -35.70
CA ASP A 28 -20.51 36.09 -36.50
C ASP A 28 -20.31 34.84 -35.58
N LYS A 29 -21.22 33.89 -35.76
CA LYS A 29 -21.16 32.57 -35.13
C LYS A 29 -19.99 31.81 -35.74
N ALA A 30 -18.98 31.52 -34.92
CA ALA A 30 -18.06 30.45 -35.19
C ALA A 30 -18.16 29.45 -34.05
N SER A 31 -18.66 28.27 -34.38
CA SER A 31 -18.60 27.07 -33.54
C SER A 31 -17.12 26.79 -33.27
N GLY A 32 -16.66 27.15 -32.09
CA GLY A 32 -15.34 26.79 -31.58
C GLY A 32 -15.48 25.50 -30.76
N ASP A 33 -14.95 24.46 -31.34
CA ASP A 33 -14.58 23.20 -30.76
C ASP A 33 -14.11 23.38 -29.31
N GLY A 34 -14.89 22.83 -28.39
CA GLY A 34 -14.55 22.76 -26.96
C GLY A 34 -13.41 21.77 -26.75
N GLY A 35 -12.19 22.21 -27.05
CA GLY A 35 -11.00 21.54 -26.62
C GLY A 35 -11.05 21.43 -25.11
N ALA A 36 -11.36 20.21 -24.59
CA ALA A 36 -11.18 19.89 -23.21
C ALA A 36 -9.73 20.18 -22.85
N SER A 37 -9.49 21.29 -22.18
CA SER A 37 -8.24 21.61 -21.52
C SER A 37 -8.04 20.50 -20.47
N GLY A 38 -7.34 19.44 -20.86
CA GLY A 38 -6.84 18.42 -19.94
C GLY A 38 -5.78 19.07 -19.06
N GLY A 39 -6.23 19.80 -18.02
CA GLY A 39 -5.33 20.24 -16.96
C GLY A 39 -4.58 19.01 -16.46
N ALA A 40 -3.25 19.11 -16.36
CA ALA A 40 -2.44 18.05 -15.78
C ALA A 40 -3.07 17.68 -14.43
N LYS A 41 -3.40 16.39 -14.24
CA LYS A 41 -3.92 15.91 -12.96
C LYS A 41 -2.87 16.16 -11.88
N ASP A 42 -3.32 16.55 -10.70
CA ASP A 42 -2.47 16.57 -9.52
C ASP A 42 -1.92 15.17 -9.25
N LYS A 43 -0.86 15.09 -8.44
CA LYS A 43 -0.28 13.81 -8.03
C LYS A 43 -1.32 12.95 -7.30
N ILE A 44 -1.21 11.62 -7.49
CA ILE A 44 -1.91 10.64 -6.66
C ILE A 44 -0.95 10.09 -5.60
N VAL A 45 -1.35 10.19 -4.33
CA VAL A 45 -0.59 9.60 -3.22
C VAL A 45 -1.20 8.24 -2.89
N ILE A 46 -0.38 7.18 -2.94
CA ILE A 46 -0.79 5.80 -2.68
C ILE A 46 0.01 5.24 -1.51
N GLY A 47 -0.70 4.74 -0.49
CA GLY A 47 -0.09 4.07 0.64
C GLY A 47 0.34 2.65 0.29
N ILE A 48 1.61 2.32 0.52
CA ILE A 48 2.17 0.97 0.34
C ILE A 48 3.02 0.58 1.54
N LYS A 49 3.37 -0.70 1.64
CA LYS A 49 4.41 -1.15 2.58
C LYS A 49 5.80 -0.79 2.05
N PHE A 50 6.74 -0.55 2.97
CA PHE A 50 8.13 -0.23 2.61
C PHE A 50 9.11 -1.35 2.97
N ASP A 51 8.66 -2.38 3.69
CA ASP A 51 9.49 -3.42 4.29
C ASP A 51 9.13 -4.86 3.87
N GLN A 52 8.24 -5.04 2.87
CA GLN A 52 7.76 -6.36 2.45
C GLN A 52 8.35 -6.76 1.09
N PRO A 53 9.47 -7.54 1.06
CA PRO A 53 10.04 -8.05 -0.19
C PRO A 53 9.01 -8.85 -1.00
N GLY A 54 8.93 -8.59 -2.30
CA GLY A 54 7.96 -9.22 -3.19
C GLY A 54 6.56 -8.58 -3.21
N LEU A 55 6.23 -7.71 -2.24
CA LEU A 55 4.93 -7.02 -2.15
C LEU A 55 5.09 -5.50 -2.23
N GLY A 56 5.58 -4.87 -1.18
CA GLY A 56 5.83 -3.44 -1.11
C GLY A 56 7.17 -3.18 -0.42
N LEU A 57 8.19 -2.88 -1.19
CA LEU A 57 9.54 -2.66 -0.70
C LEU A 57 10.10 -1.35 -1.21
N LYS A 58 10.60 -0.51 -0.28
CA LYS A 58 11.46 0.61 -0.62
C LYS A 58 12.91 0.14 -0.58
N THR A 59 13.56 0.14 -1.73
CA THR A 59 14.96 -0.29 -1.85
C THR A 59 15.92 0.78 -1.33
N PRO A 60 17.18 0.44 -1.01
CA PRO A 60 18.16 1.41 -0.50
C PRO A 60 18.44 2.58 -1.46
N ASP A 61 18.29 2.39 -2.77
CA ASP A 61 18.40 3.45 -3.80
C ASP A 61 17.10 4.27 -3.94
N GLY A 62 16.12 4.04 -3.06
CA GLY A 62 14.90 4.83 -2.98
C GLY A 62 13.79 4.41 -3.94
N LYS A 63 13.98 3.36 -4.75
CA LYS A 63 12.95 2.81 -5.63
C LYS A 63 11.93 1.98 -4.86
N PHE A 64 10.76 1.82 -5.45
CA PHE A 64 9.70 0.97 -4.93
C PHE A 64 9.52 -0.23 -5.84
N THR A 65 9.40 -1.43 -5.26
CA THR A 65 9.26 -2.69 -5.99
C THR A 65 8.29 -3.62 -5.27
N GLY A 66 7.69 -4.55 -6.01
CA GLY A 66 6.82 -5.59 -5.47
C GLY A 66 5.43 -5.59 -6.09
N PHE A 67 4.70 -6.65 -5.86
CA PHE A 67 3.39 -6.89 -6.45
C PHE A 67 2.36 -5.78 -6.13
N ASP A 68 2.32 -5.31 -4.88
CA ASP A 68 1.45 -4.18 -4.48
C ASP A 68 1.83 -2.89 -5.21
N VAL A 69 3.13 -2.68 -5.48
CA VAL A 69 3.62 -1.52 -6.25
C VAL A 69 3.18 -1.61 -7.71
N ASP A 70 3.26 -2.82 -8.31
CA ASP A 70 2.82 -3.06 -9.68
C ASP A 70 1.30 -2.86 -9.81
N VAL A 71 0.51 -3.39 -8.88
CA VAL A 71 -0.95 -3.18 -8.81
C VAL A 71 -1.29 -1.70 -8.64
N ALA A 72 -0.64 -1.01 -7.71
CA ALA A 72 -0.86 0.41 -7.46
C ALA A 72 -0.55 1.27 -8.69
N THR A 73 0.57 0.96 -9.36
CA THR A 73 1.02 1.66 -10.58
C THR A 73 0.06 1.41 -11.74
N TYR A 74 -0.37 0.17 -11.94
CA TYR A 74 -1.35 -0.19 -12.97
C TYR A 74 -2.67 0.55 -12.76
N VAL A 75 -3.22 0.48 -11.54
CA VAL A 75 -4.47 1.16 -11.18
C VAL A 75 -4.35 2.68 -11.36
N ALA A 76 -3.27 3.29 -10.91
CA ALA A 76 -3.06 4.73 -11.09
C ALA A 76 -3.04 5.12 -12.58
N LYS A 77 -2.38 4.33 -13.43
CA LYS A 77 -2.37 4.53 -14.89
C LYS A 77 -3.77 4.45 -15.48
N GLU A 78 -4.56 3.45 -15.13
CA GLU A 78 -5.95 3.31 -15.59
C GLU A 78 -6.87 4.45 -15.09
N LEU A 79 -6.55 5.04 -13.94
CA LEU A 79 -7.18 6.27 -13.46
C LEU A 79 -6.70 7.53 -14.20
N GLY A 80 -5.73 7.40 -15.13
CA GLY A 80 -5.20 8.45 -16.01
C GLY A 80 -4.06 9.26 -15.39
N TYR A 81 -3.33 8.73 -14.42
CA TYR A 81 -2.10 9.34 -13.89
C TYR A 81 -0.88 8.83 -14.65
N GLN A 82 0.08 9.73 -14.87
CA GLN A 82 1.38 9.39 -15.44
C GLN A 82 2.32 8.87 -14.35
N PRO A 83 3.40 8.13 -14.68
CA PRO A 83 4.32 7.57 -13.67
C PRO A 83 4.94 8.61 -12.72
N ASP A 84 5.23 9.81 -13.21
CA ASP A 84 5.80 10.92 -12.43
C ASP A 84 4.78 11.63 -11.53
N GLN A 85 3.49 11.31 -11.69
CA GLN A 85 2.39 11.79 -10.85
C GLN A 85 2.08 10.81 -9.71
N ILE A 86 2.71 9.64 -9.65
CA ILE A 86 2.49 8.65 -8.58
C ILE A 86 3.48 8.90 -7.46
N GLU A 87 2.95 9.14 -6.26
CA GLU A 87 3.74 9.28 -5.04
C GLU A 87 3.40 8.15 -4.06
N PHE A 88 4.42 7.45 -3.58
CA PHE A 88 4.22 6.40 -2.59
C PHE A 88 4.49 6.89 -1.18
N LYS A 89 3.54 6.65 -0.27
CA LYS A 89 3.64 6.94 1.16
C LYS A 89 3.64 5.64 1.96
N GLN A 90 4.46 5.59 3.02
CA GLN A 90 4.47 4.42 3.90
C GLN A 90 3.12 4.27 4.60
N ALA A 91 2.55 3.07 4.53
CA ALA A 91 1.28 2.72 5.16
C ALA A 91 1.47 1.50 6.09
N VAL A 92 1.94 1.74 7.31
CA VAL A 92 2.02 0.70 8.34
C VAL A 92 0.63 0.22 8.73
N SER A 93 0.51 -1.03 9.18
CA SER A 93 -0.79 -1.69 9.35
C SER A 93 -1.75 -0.94 10.27
N ALA A 94 -1.26 -0.31 11.32
CA ALA A 94 -2.08 0.43 12.29
C ALA A 94 -2.60 1.78 11.76
N GLU A 95 -1.98 2.35 10.71
CA GLU A 95 -2.27 3.71 10.24
C GLU A 95 -3.10 3.76 8.95
N ARG A 96 -3.34 2.62 8.29
CA ARG A 96 -3.96 2.59 6.95
C ARG A 96 -5.32 3.28 6.91
N GLU A 97 -6.18 3.00 7.90
CA GLU A 97 -7.51 3.60 8.00
C GLU A 97 -7.43 5.12 8.23
N ASN A 98 -6.49 5.58 9.07
CA ASN A 98 -6.29 7.00 9.37
C ASN A 98 -5.75 7.75 8.15
N LEU A 99 -4.76 7.20 7.45
CA LEU A 99 -4.21 7.79 6.23
C LEU A 99 -5.29 8.03 5.17
N ILE A 100 -6.23 7.08 5.01
CA ILE A 100 -7.37 7.21 4.09
C ILE A 100 -8.36 8.25 4.61
N ALA A 101 -8.74 8.18 5.88
CA ALA A 101 -9.75 9.05 6.48
C ALA A 101 -9.32 10.53 6.45
N ASN A 102 -8.05 10.80 6.71
CA ASN A 102 -7.47 12.14 6.71
C ASN A 102 -7.23 12.69 5.28
N GLY A 103 -7.31 11.83 4.26
CA GLY A 103 -6.97 12.22 2.88
C GLY A 103 -5.46 12.32 2.62
N ASP A 104 -4.64 11.77 3.50
CA ASP A 104 -3.18 11.68 3.35
C ASP A 104 -2.77 10.81 2.15
N VAL A 105 -3.62 9.84 1.81
CA VAL A 105 -3.50 8.97 0.63
C VAL A 105 -4.86 8.83 -0.05
N LYS A 106 -4.84 8.70 -1.38
CA LYS A 106 -6.04 8.43 -2.16
C LYS A 106 -6.42 6.96 -2.14
N LEU A 107 -5.42 6.09 -2.17
CA LEU A 107 -5.53 4.62 -2.15
C LEU A 107 -4.53 4.03 -1.16
N VAL A 108 -4.84 2.85 -0.62
CA VAL A 108 -3.90 2.00 0.11
C VAL A 108 -3.82 0.63 -0.56
N VAL A 109 -2.63 0.26 -1.06
CA VAL A 109 -2.31 -1.04 -1.67
C VAL A 109 -1.13 -1.62 -0.88
N ALA A 110 -1.44 -2.34 0.20
CA ALA A 110 -0.44 -2.61 1.25
C ALA A 110 -0.72 -3.92 1.99
N SER A 111 -0.82 -5.06 1.26
CA SER A 111 -1.23 -6.36 1.81
C SER A 111 -2.44 -6.18 2.76
N TYR A 112 -3.49 -5.54 2.25
CA TYR A 112 -4.54 -4.97 3.06
C TYR A 112 -5.78 -5.87 3.07
N THR A 113 -5.80 -6.85 3.97
CA THR A 113 -6.91 -7.81 4.12
C THR A 113 -8.25 -7.10 4.32
N ILE A 114 -9.20 -7.45 3.48
CA ILE A 114 -10.59 -7.01 3.57
C ILE A 114 -11.25 -7.71 4.77
N ASN A 115 -11.87 -6.97 5.67
CA ASN A 115 -12.72 -7.50 6.73
C ASN A 115 -13.74 -6.45 7.22
N ASP A 116 -14.76 -6.90 7.95
CA ASP A 116 -15.86 -6.04 8.37
C ASP A 116 -15.44 -4.90 9.30
N LYS A 117 -14.45 -5.14 10.19
CA LYS A 117 -13.93 -4.11 11.09
C LYS A 117 -13.30 -2.96 10.30
N ARG A 118 -12.57 -3.26 9.22
CA ARG A 118 -11.97 -2.27 8.33
C ARG A 118 -13.03 -1.62 7.43
N LYS A 119 -13.97 -2.40 6.90
CA LYS A 119 -15.09 -1.90 6.09
C LYS A 119 -16.00 -0.94 6.85
N ALA A 120 -16.03 -0.98 8.17
CA ALA A 120 -16.72 0.03 8.97
C ALA A 120 -16.10 1.43 8.82
N LYS A 121 -14.79 1.53 8.52
CA LYS A 121 -14.03 2.78 8.47
C LYS A 121 -13.70 3.26 7.06
N VAL A 122 -13.43 2.33 6.15
CA VAL A 122 -13.02 2.59 4.77
C VAL A 122 -13.81 1.72 3.81
N ASP A 123 -13.83 2.03 2.51
CA ASP A 123 -14.29 1.11 1.49
C ASP A 123 -13.10 0.39 0.86
N PHE A 124 -13.36 -0.75 0.23
CA PHE A 124 -12.39 -1.54 -0.51
C PHE A 124 -12.82 -1.73 -1.95
N ALA A 125 -11.86 -1.79 -2.85
CA ALA A 125 -11.99 -2.39 -4.17
C ALA A 125 -11.23 -3.73 -4.20
N GLY A 126 -11.64 -4.65 -5.04
CA GLY A 126 -11.05 -5.98 -5.12
C GLY A 126 -11.95 -7.10 -4.60
N PRO A 127 -11.39 -8.20 -4.04
CA PRO A 127 -9.96 -8.42 -3.78
C PRO A 127 -9.11 -8.51 -5.05
N TYR A 128 -7.81 -8.20 -4.93
CA TYR A 128 -6.84 -8.34 -6.03
C TYR A 128 -5.84 -9.49 -5.83
N PHE A 129 -5.80 -10.07 -4.64
CA PHE A 129 -4.93 -11.19 -4.27
C PHE A 129 -5.54 -11.97 -3.11
N LEU A 130 -5.26 -13.28 -3.03
CA LEU A 130 -5.60 -14.12 -1.89
C LEU A 130 -4.33 -14.70 -1.29
N ALA A 131 -4.04 -14.32 -0.06
CA ALA A 131 -3.00 -14.92 0.78
C ALA A 131 -3.64 -15.72 1.93
N HIS A 132 -2.78 -16.43 2.68
CA HIS A 132 -3.21 -17.16 3.87
C HIS A 132 -2.29 -16.83 5.04
N GLN A 133 -2.83 -16.63 6.23
CA GLN A 133 -1.98 -16.51 7.42
C GLN A 133 -1.21 -17.81 7.64
N ASP A 134 0.09 -17.69 7.92
CA ASP A 134 1.02 -18.79 8.19
C ASP A 134 2.05 -18.35 9.24
N LEU A 135 3.05 -19.17 9.43
CA LEU A 135 4.17 -18.93 10.34
C LEU A 135 5.49 -19.05 9.58
N LEU A 136 6.41 -18.15 9.89
CA LEU A 136 7.82 -18.30 9.59
C LEU A 136 8.54 -18.71 10.87
N VAL A 137 9.27 -19.82 10.80
CA VAL A 137 10.06 -20.36 11.91
C VAL A 137 11.50 -20.54 11.45
N ARG A 138 12.42 -20.71 12.41
CA ARG A 138 13.80 -21.12 12.08
C ARG A 138 13.80 -22.48 11.41
N ALA A 139 14.78 -22.76 10.58
CA ALA A 139 14.84 -24.01 9.79
C ALA A 139 14.87 -25.27 10.64
N ASP A 140 15.46 -25.20 11.85
CA ASP A 140 15.57 -26.28 12.81
C ASP A 140 14.32 -26.45 13.71
N GLU A 141 13.32 -25.54 13.65
CA GLU A 141 12.09 -25.65 14.43
C GLU A 141 11.20 -26.79 13.91
N SER A 142 10.82 -27.71 14.77
CA SER A 142 9.97 -28.85 14.43
C SER A 142 8.80 -29.08 15.41
N SER A 143 8.71 -28.26 16.47
CA SER A 143 7.68 -28.43 17.51
C SER A 143 6.36 -27.72 17.19
N ILE A 144 6.33 -26.86 16.17
CA ILE A 144 5.14 -26.10 15.76
C ILE A 144 4.55 -26.76 14.52
N THR A 145 3.50 -27.56 14.71
CA THR A 145 2.83 -28.34 13.65
C THR A 145 1.36 -27.98 13.47
N LYS A 146 0.78 -27.26 14.41
CA LYS A 146 -0.62 -26.79 14.42
C LYS A 146 -0.75 -25.49 15.23
N ALA A 147 -1.89 -24.83 15.14
CA ALA A 147 -2.12 -23.55 15.81
C ALA A 147 -1.99 -23.63 17.35
N GLU A 148 -2.46 -24.73 17.95
CA GLU A 148 -2.43 -24.91 19.41
C GLU A 148 -1.01 -25.02 19.97
N ASP A 149 -0.03 -25.43 19.16
CA ASP A 149 1.39 -25.49 19.55
C ASP A 149 1.97 -24.10 19.82
N LEU A 150 1.27 -23.04 19.37
CA LEU A 150 1.66 -21.64 19.60
C LEU A 150 1.38 -21.16 21.02
N ASN A 151 0.48 -21.82 21.76
CA ASN A 151 0.25 -21.49 23.16
C ASN A 151 1.56 -21.63 23.95
N LYS A 152 1.84 -20.61 24.79
CA LYS A 152 3.10 -20.53 25.57
C LYS A 152 4.37 -20.32 24.72
N LYS A 153 4.26 -20.10 23.40
CA LYS A 153 5.36 -19.68 22.54
C LYS A 153 5.46 -18.17 22.49
N LYS A 154 6.64 -17.67 22.20
CA LYS A 154 6.89 -16.25 21.93
C LYS A 154 6.69 -16.00 20.44
N LEU A 155 5.63 -15.29 20.10
CA LEU A 155 5.28 -14.96 18.72
C LEU A 155 5.58 -13.50 18.43
N CYS A 156 5.84 -13.18 17.18
CA CYS A 156 5.87 -11.79 16.71
C CYS A 156 4.89 -11.60 15.56
N SER A 157 4.20 -10.47 15.59
CA SER A 157 3.39 -9.97 14.48
C SER A 157 3.39 -8.43 14.49
N VAL A 158 2.59 -7.81 13.64
CA VAL A 158 2.55 -6.35 13.49
C VAL A 158 1.27 -5.79 14.08
N THR A 159 1.39 -4.71 14.84
CA THR A 159 0.27 -3.95 15.40
C THR A 159 -0.72 -3.56 14.28
N GLY A 160 -2.01 -3.85 14.49
CA GLY A 160 -3.07 -3.57 13.52
C GLY A 160 -3.17 -4.58 12.36
N SER A 161 -2.38 -5.66 12.37
CA SER A 161 -2.54 -6.76 11.42
C SER A 161 -3.71 -7.69 11.81
N THR A 162 -4.30 -8.36 10.82
CA THR A 162 -5.25 -9.46 11.04
C THR A 162 -4.59 -10.62 11.77
N SER A 163 -3.34 -10.93 11.42
CA SER A 163 -2.56 -12.02 12.01
C SER A 163 -2.35 -11.85 13.51
N ALA A 164 -1.96 -10.66 13.97
CA ALA A 164 -1.86 -10.37 15.40
C ALA A 164 -3.22 -10.53 16.12
N GLN A 165 -4.29 -10.02 15.50
CA GLN A 165 -5.64 -10.14 16.06
C GLN A 165 -6.10 -11.60 16.14
N ASN A 166 -5.85 -12.41 15.09
CA ASN A 166 -6.25 -13.82 15.04
C ASN A 166 -5.53 -14.64 16.12
N VAL A 167 -4.23 -14.41 16.35
CA VAL A 167 -3.50 -15.07 17.46
C VAL A 167 -4.18 -14.79 18.78
N LYS A 168 -4.42 -13.50 19.08
CA LYS A 168 -5.02 -13.10 20.38
C LYS A 168 -6.41 -13.65 20.63
N THR A 169 -7.22 -13.81 19.58
CA THR A 169 -8.66 -14.07 19.76
C THR A 169 -9.10 -15.46 19.37
N LYS A 170 -8.32 -16.18 18.55
CA LYS A 170 -8.78 -17.45 17.96
C LYS A 170 -7.76 -18.57 17.99
N LEU A 171 -6.49 -18.28 17.64
CA LEU A 171 -5.53 -19.33 17.34
C LEU A 171 -4.75 -19.79 18.57
N ALA A 172 -4.22 -18.85 19.34
CA ALA A 172 -3.37 -19.13 20.48
C ALA A 172 -3.45 -17.98 21.51
N PRO A 173 -4.57 -17.87 22.25
CA PRO A 173 -4.77 -16.77 23.20
C PRO A 173 -3.77 -16.77 24.37
N GLU A 174 -3.10 -17.90 24.65
CA GLU A 174 -2.07 -18.03 25.68
C GLU A 174 -0.64 -17.77 25.14
N ALA A 175 -0.50 -17.44 23.86
CA ALA A 175 0.80 -17.11 23.29
C ALA A 175 1.31 -15.75 23.81
N ASP A 176 2.61 -15.68 24.06
CA ASP A 176 3.29 -14.40 24.33
C ASP A 176 3.51 -13.65 23.01
N LEU A 177 2.58 -12.75 22.66
CA LEU A 177 2.58 -12.03 21.40
C LEU A 177 3.27 -10.69 21.53
N LEU A 178 4.47 -10.58 20.93
CA LEU A 178 5.18 -9.32 20.70
C LEU A 178 4.63 -8.66 19.43
N GLU A 179 4.13 -7.44 19.54
CA GLU A 179 3.70 -6.65 18.39
C GLU A 179 4.74 -5.57 18.06
N GLN A 180 5.12 -5.50 16.77
CA GLN A 180 6.09 -4.55 16.23
C GLN A 180 5.43 -3.58 15.24
N GLY A 181 6.17 -2.55 14.80
CA GLY A 181 5.74 -1.62 13.77
C GLY A 181 5.79 -2.21 12.36
N GLY A 182 6.77 -3.10 12.10
CA GLY A 182 7.02 -3.77 10.82
C GLY A 182 7.43 -5.23 10.97
N TYR A 183 7.23 -6.01 9.91
CA TYR A 183 7.60 -7.44 9.92
C TYR A 183 9.12 -7.66 9.85
N SER A 184 9.89 -6.72 9.30
CA SER A 184 11.35 -6.75 9.34
C SER A 184 11.91 -6.78 10.75
N GLU A 185 11.25 -6.11 11.71
CA GLU A 185 11.61 -6.15 13.13
C GLU A 185 11.31 -7.52 13.74
N CYS A 186 10.17 -8.11 13.39
CA CYS A 186 9.83 -9.48 13.78
C CYS A 186 10.83 -10.51 13.26
N LEU A 187 11.26 -10.38 11.99
CA LEU A 187 12.27 -11.24 11.39
C LEU A 187 13.59 -11.17 12.15
N THR A 188 14.03 -9.97 12.53
CA THR A 188 15.20 -9.76 13.37
C THR A 188 15.06 -10.44 14.73
N GLY A 189 13.86 -10.36 15.33
CA GLY A 189 13.54 -11.07 16.57
C GLY A 189 13.62 -12.58 16.44
N LEU A 190 13.13 -13.13 15.33
CA LEU A 190 13.17 -14.57 15.03
C LEU A 190 14.61 -15.06 14.80
N GLU A 191 15.42 -14.32 14.04
CA GLU A 191 16.84 -14.63 13.78
C GLU A 191 17.65 -14.65 15.09
N ASN A 192 17.39 -13.69 15.97
CA ASN A 192 18.08 -13.57 17.28
C ASN A 192 17.48 -14.43 18.39
N LYS A 193 16.55 -15.36 18.07
CA LYS A 193 15.88 -16.27 19.03
C LYS A 193 15.12 -15.56 20.15
N LYS A 194 14.72 -14.29 19.94
CA LYS A 194 13.89 -13.54 20.89
C LYS A 194 12.42 -13.98 20.80
N VAL A 195 12.02 -14.49 19.65
CA VAL A 195 10.71 -15.09 19.40
C VAL A 195 10.87 -16.45 18.73
N ASP A 196 9.85 -17.30 18.85
CA ASP A 196 9.84 -18.66 18.30
C ASP A 196 9.31 -18.69 16.87
N ALA A 197 8.34 -17.82 16.57
CA ALA A 197 7.76 -17.67 15.24
C ALA A 197 7.36 -16.23 14.95
N LEU A 198 7.38 -15.89 13.65
CA LEU A 198 6.77 -14.70 13.07
C LEU A 198 5.49 -15.16 12.37
N THR A 199 4.34 -14.53 12.67
CA THR A 199 3.07 -14.84 12.03
C THR A 199 2.56 -13.67 11.20
N THR A 200 2.26 -13.95 9.94
CA THR A 200 1.59 -13.09 8.98
C THR A 200 1.24 -13.91 7.74
N ASP A 201 0.94 -13.24 6.65
CA ASP A 201 0.50 -13.85 5.39
C ASP A 201 1.66 -14.58 4.71
N ASN A 202 1.40 -15.76 4.19
CA ASN A 202 2.40 -16.62 3.57
C ASN A 202 3.16 -15.95 2.41
N SER A 203 2.51 -15.04 1.66
CA SER A 203 3.15 -14.23 0.61
C SER A 203 4.24 -13.31 1.17
N ILE A 204 3.99 -12.67 2.32
CA ILE A 204 4.95 -11.82 3.04
C ILE A 204 6.10 -12.68 3.57
N LEU A 205 5.79 -13.80 4.22
CA LEU A 205 6.78 -14.72 4.79
C LEU A 205 7.69 -15.31 3.71
N ALA A 206 7.13 -15.70 2.56
CA ALA A 206 7.90 -16.21 1.43
C ALA A 206 8.87 -15.16 0.88
N GLY A 207 8.44 -13.90 0.78
CA GLY A 207 9.31 -12.80 0.38
C GLY A 207 10.51 -12.62 1.30
N TYR A 208 10.32 -12.71 2.62
CA TYR A 208 11.44 -12.65 3.58
C TYR A 208 12.34 -13.87 3.50
N ALA A 209 11.78 -15.08 3.42
CA ALA A 209 12.57 -16.31 3.36
C ALA A 209 13.44 -16.39 2.10
N ALA A 210 12.96 -15.83 0.98
CA ALA A 210 13.65 -15.84 -0.30
C ALA A 210 14.83 -14.88 -0.41
N GLN A 211 14.97 -13.90 0.50
CA GLN A 211 16.12 -13.01 0.47
C GLN A 211 17.44 -13.78 0.64
N GLU A 212 18.47 -13.46 -0.16
CA GLU A 212 19.77 -14.15 -0.14
C GLU A 212 20.35 -14.32 1.28
N LYS A 213 20.29 -13.27 2.09
CA LYS A 213 20.76 -13.28 3.50
C LYS A 213 19.99 -14.24 4.40
N ASN A 214 18.79 -14.70 3.99
CA ASN A 214 17.89 -15.53 4.77
C ASN A 214 17.78 -16.97 4.27
N LYS A 215 18.36 -17.28 3.11
CA LYS A 215 18.32 -18.63 2.52
C LYS A 215 18.78 -19.70 3.51
N GLY A 216 17.96 -20.72 3.70
CA GLY A 216 18.24 -21.84 4.60
C GLY A 216 18.13 -21.54 6.09
N LYS A 217 17.86 -20.29 6.50
CA LYS A 217 17.70 -19.94 7.92
C LYS A 217 16.28 -20.16 8.43
N PHE A 218 15.30 -19.98 7.57
CA PHE A 218 13.88 -20.00 7.91
C PHE A 218 13.08 -20.90 6.99
N LYS A 219 11.91 -21.32 7.46
CA LYS A 219 10.91 -22.06 6.67
C LYS A 219 9.50 -21.61 7.05
N LEU A 220 8.60 -21.66 6.09
CA LEU A 220 7.15 -21.53 6.33
C LEU A 220 6.63 -22.87 6.84
N THR A 221 5.65 -22.83 7.75
CA THR A 221 5.03 -24.04 8.30
C THR A 221 3.96 -24.63 7.37
N GLY A 222 3.34 -23.82 6.51
CA GLY A 222 2.28 -24.27 5.59
C GLY A 222 0.91 -24.48 6.24
N LEU A 223 0.66 -23.90 7.42
CA LEU A 223 -0.54 -24.19 8.22
C LEU A 223 -1.83 -23.59 7.67
N LYS A 224 -1.79 -22.54 6.84
CA LYS A 224 -2.99 -21.86 6.30
C LYS A 224 -4.02 -21.54 7.39
N LEU A 225 -3.65 -20.67 8.32
CA LEU A 225 -4.43 -20.39 9.55
C LEU A 225 -5.69 -19.56 9.32
N SER A 226 -5.71 -18.71 8.27
CA SER A 226 -6.87 -17.94 7.82
C SER A 226 -6.70 -17.50 6.38
N ASP A 227 -7.80 -17.13 5.74
CA ASP A 227 -7.80 -16.49 4.42
C ASP A 227 -7.60 -14.97 4.58
N GLU A 228 -6.74 -14.42 3.74
CA GLU A 228 -6.36 -13.00 3.77
C GLU A 228 -6.57 -12.39 2.36
N PRO A 229 -7.83 -12.04 2.00
CA PRO A 229 -8.12 -11.40 0.73
C PRO A 229 -7.62 -9.96 0.73
N TYR A 230 -6.68 -9.61 -0.14
CA TYR A 230 -6.15 -8.27 -0.23
C TYR A 230 -7.03 -7.38 -1.09
N GLY A 231 -7.43 -6.24 -0.55
CA GLY A 231 -8.15 -5.20 -1.27
C GLY A 231 -7.39 -3.88 -1.30
N ILE A 232 -7.80 -3.02 -2.21
CA ILE A 232 -7.36 -1.64 -2.28
C ILE A 232 -8.28 -0.79 -1.41
N GLY A 233 -7.74 -0.25 -0.32
CA GLY A 233 -8.48 0.63 0.57
C GLY A 233 -8.64 2.03 -0.02
N LEU A 234 -9.81 2.61 0.14
CA LEU A 234 -10.16 3.96 -0.30
C LEU A 234 -11.17 4.62 0.64
N LYS A 235 -11.39 5.92 0.46
CA LYS A 235 -12.28 6.69 1.34
C LYS A 235 -13.69 6.10 1.34
N LYS A 236 -14.24 5.97 2.54
CA LYS A 236 -15.61 5.50 2.76
C LYS A 236 -16.61 6.35 1.97
N GLY A 237 -17.47 5.68 1.18
CA GLY A 237 -18.51 6.31 0.37
C GLY A 237 -18.07 6.80 -1.02
N ASP A 238 -16.78 6.71 -1.39
CA ASP A 238 -16.31 7.10 -2.73
C ASP A 238 -16.59 5.99 -3.75
N LYS A 239 -17.87 5.82 -4.10
CA LYS A 239 -18.34 4.74 -4.98
C LYS A 239 -17.86 4.87 -6.42
N ASP A 240 -17.68 6.11 -6.91
CA ASP A 240 -17.14 6.36 -8.24
C ASP A 240 -15.68 5.86 -8.34
N LEU A 241 -14.85 6.21 -7.36
CA LEU A 241 -13.47 5.72 -7.31
C LEU A 241 -13.42 4.19 -7.14
N GLN A 242 -14.26 3.63 -6.26
CA GLN A 242 -14.35 2.18 -6.05
C GLN A 242 -14.64 1.44 -7.37
N THR A 243 -15.63 1.92 -8.14
CA THR A 243 -16.01 1.34 -9.43
C THR A 243 -14.86 1.42 -10.44
N LYS A 244 -14.18 2.58 -10.53
CA LYS A 244 -13.04 2.77 -11.44
C LYS A 244 -11.85 1.87 -11.06
N VAL A 245 -11.55 1.72 -9.77
CA VAL A 245 -10.48 0.84 -9.29
C VAL A 245 -10.82 -0.62 -9.58
N ASN A 246 -12.06 -1.06 -9.36
CA ASN A 246 -12.50 -2.41 -9.70
C ASN A 246 -12.39 -2.69 -11.20
N ALA A 247 -12.78 -1.74 -12.05
CA ALA A 247 -12.62 -1.86 -13.50
C ALA A 247 -11.13 -1.99 -13.91
N ALA A 248 -10.25 -1.24 -13.27
CA ALA A 248 -8.80 -1.33 -13.51
C ALA A 248 -8.23 -2.70 -13.09
N LEU A 249 -8.64 -3.23 -11.92
CA LEU A 249 -8.23 -4.54 -11.45
C LEU A 249 -8.72 -5.66 -12.38
N LYS A 250 -9.98 -5.59 -12.83
CA LYS A 250 -10.53 -6.54 -13.80
C LYS A 250 -9.72 -6.54 -15.10
N LYS A 251 -9.44 -5.35 -15.63
CA LYS A 251 -8.62 -5.18 -16.85
C LYS A 251 -7.21 -5.74 -16.65
N MET A 252 -6.58 -5.53 -15.48
CA MET A 252 -5.24 -6.04 -15.17
C MET A 252 -5.18 -7.58 -15.23
N VAL A 253 -6.25 -8.26 -14.82
CA VAL A 253 -6.37 -9.72 -14.95
C VAL A 253 -6.60 -10.12 -16.42
N GLU A 254 -7.52 -9.46 -17.12
CA GLU A 254 -7.91 -9.76 -18.50
C GLU A 254 -6.75 -9.58 -19.51
N ASP A 255 -5.89 -8.55 -19.32
CA ASP A 255 -4.75 -8.30 -20.21
C ASP A 255 -3.47 -9.07 -19.82
N GLY A 256 -3.54 -9.89 -18.76
CA GLY A 256 -2.44 -10.72 -18.27
C GLY A 256 -1.38 -9.95 -17.45
N SER A 257 -1.56 -8.66 -17.19
CA SER A 257 -0.61 -7.86 -16.39
C SER A 257 -0.56 -8.34 -14.94
N TRP A 258 -1.68 -8.83 -14.41
CA TRP A 258 -1.74 -9.42 -13.07
C TRP A 258 -0.83 -10.64 -12.96
N GLN A 259 -0.93 -11.59 -13.88
CA GLN A 259 -0.10 -12.79 -13.87
C GLN A 259 1.38 -12.46 -14.04
N LYS A 260 1.71 -11.53 -14.93
CA LYS A 260 3.10 -11.04 -15.10
C LYS A 260 3.67 -10.45 -13.82
N ALA A 261 2.87 -9.65 -13.09
CA ALA A 261 3.27 -9.08 -11.82
C ALA A 261 3.46 -10.17 -10.74
N VAL A 262 2.59 -11.17 -10.68
CA VAL A 262 2.74 -12.35 -9.81
C VAL A 262 4.05 -13.09 -10.11
N ASP A 263 4.30 -13.43 -11.36
CA ASP A 263 5.48 -14.21 -11.75
C ASP A 263 6.77 -13.45 -11.46
N ALA A 264 6.79 -12.14 -11.72
CA ALA A 264 7.96 -11.30 -11.49
C ALA A 264 8.31 -11.17 -10.00
N ASN A 265 7.30 -11.01 -9.14
CA ASN A 265 7.51 -10.70 -7.73
C ASN A 265 7.57 -11.93 -6.81
N PHE A 266 6.84 -12.99 -7.14
CA PHE A 266 6.78 -14.21 -6.33
C PHE A 266 7.58 -15.38 -6.90
N GLY A 267 7.91 -15.35 -8.19
CA GLY A 267 8.77 -16.36 -8.83
C GLY A 267 10.11 -16.56 -8.11
N PRO A 268 10.85 -15.50 -7.76
CA PRO A 268 12.11 -15.62 -7.01
C PRO A 268 11.97 -16.31 -5.65
N ALA A 269 10.82 -16.21 -5.01
CA ALA A 269 10.49 -16.87 -3.75
C ALA A 269 9.98 -18.30 -3.94
N ASN A 270 9.81 -18.78 -5.18
CA ASN A 270 9.13 -20.02 -5.52
C ASN A 270 7.73 -20.14 -4.84
N TYR A 271 7.11 -19.00 -4.60
CA TYR A 271 5.79 -18.93 -3.99
C TYR A 271 4.73 -19.17 -5.08
N LYS A 272 3.82 -20.08 -4.80
CA LYS A 272 2.67 -20.37 -5.69
C LYS A 272 1.45 -19.62 -5.17
N SER A 273 1.06 -18.56 -5.89
CA SER A 273 -0.17 -17.84 -5.60
C SER A 273 -1.40 -18.66 -5.97
N GLU A 274 -2.50 -18.36 -5.30
CA GLU A 274 -3.83 -18.72 -5.80
C GLU A 274 -4.10 -17.98 -7.13
N PRO A 275 -5.03 -18.45 -7.97
CA PRO A 275 -5.48 -17.67 -9.13
C PRO A 275 -6.02 -16.30 -8.74
N ALA A 276 -6.07 -15.36 -9.69
CA ALA A 276 -6.67 -14.06 -9.45
C ALA A 276 -8.09 -14.19 -8.88
N PRO A 277 -8.39 -13.60 -7.72
CA PRO A 277 -9.69 -13.72 -7.10
C PRO A 277 -10.75 -12.94 -7.89
N GLN A 278 -12.02 -13.34 -7.74
CA GLN A 278 -13.13 -12.56 -8.25
C GLN A 278 -13.31 -11.28 -7.44
N ILE A 279 -13.62 -10.18 -8.11
CA ILE A 279 -13.90 -8.90 -7.46
C ILE A 279 -15.29 -8.97 -6.84
N THR A 280 -15.37 -8.78 -5.53
CA THR A 280 -16.61 -8.88 -4.76
C THR A 280 -16.98 -7.58 -4.02
N GLU A 281 -16.02 -6.67 -3.84
CA GLU A 281 -16.25 -5.42 -3.13
C GLU A 281 -16.86 -4.36 -4.06
N GLY A 282 -17.97 -3.74 -3.63
CA GLY A 282 -18.64 -2.69 -4.41
C GLY A 282 -19.46 -3.19 -5.60
N SER A 283 -19.72 -4.51 -5.67
CA SER A 283 -20.67 -5.12 -6.64
C SER A 283 -22.10 -5.02 -6.14
#